data_81f95db0a79a1b7b83a8b1d40fa119b1
#
_entry.id   81f95db0a79a1b7b83a8b1d40fa119b1
#
_cell.length_a   1.000
_cell.length_b   1.000
_cell.length_c   1.000
_cell.angle_alpha   90.00
_cell.angle_beta   90.00
_cell.angle_gamma   90.00
#
_symmetry.space_group_name_H-M   'P 1'
#
loop_
_entity.id
_entity.type
_entity.pdbx_description
1 polymer ?
#
loop_
_entity_poly.entity_id
_entity_poly.type
_entity_poly.pdbx_seq_one_letter_code
_entity_poly.pdbx_strand_id
1 'polypeptide(L)'
;MISDQVIDALYMTPERKRVPEVRLEIVRRLDETNKLRPEGERLPIPSRATIYREVARRSPYEVMVARYGKRRAEMEFRVAGAGPDTSRALQRVSMDHTPSDMIVVDDASMLPLGRPTITSALDEHTRCPMGFYMGFEPPSCLSVMRCLKHAILPKTYVQREFPSIKNRWECYGVPELVVVDNPPEFHSSHFERACLQIGTDIQYAKVLVPWYKGKLERFQGTMNHDLIHGNPGTTFSNVLERDDYDPSWHAVILLSTFREMLHKWIIDVYLETPHRGIKDTPAHRWHSEMTALPPPLPMSASELDVVLGMTAQRVVFHYGIELEGLKYNGPELGELRRRADSADLRGMLTCRAGRRRLRRHCGRRR
;
A
#
# COMPACT_ATOMS: atom_id res chain seq x y z
N MET A 1 12.38 -15.41 -46.21
CA MET A 1 13.67 -15.15 -46.83
C MET A 1 14.78 -15.18 -45.77
N ILE A 2 16.09 -15.24 -46.18
CA ILE A 2 17.22 -15.36 -45.22
C ILE A 2 17.20 -14.26 -44.15
N SER A 3 16.91 -13.01 -44.52
CA SER A 3 16.85 -11.89 -43.60
C SER A 3 15.80 -12.08 -42.51
N ASP A 4 14.60 -12.55 -42.84
CA ASP A 4 13.51 -12.78 -41.88
C ASP A 4 13.87 -13.89 -40.90
N GLN A 5 14.41 -14.99 -41.42
CA GLN A 5 14.86 -16.11 -40.56
C GLN A 5 15.92 -15.70 -39.54
N VAL A 6 16.86 -14.84 -39.97
CA VAL A 6 17.92 -14.36 -39.07
C VAL A 6 17.39 -13.34 -38.07
N ILE A 7 16.46 -12.46 -38.49
CA ILE A 7 15.79 -11.53 -37.58
C ILE A 7 15.01 -12.31 -36.52
N ASP A 8 14.24 -13.31 -36.93
CA ASP A 8 13.45 -14.10 -35.98
C ASP A 8 14.35 -14.93 -35.05
N ALA A 9 15.45 -15.49 -35.54
CA ALA A 9 16.36 -16.30 -34.74
C ALA A 9 17.29 -15.53 -33.81
N LEU A 10 17.61 -14.26 -34.10
CA LEU A 10 18.60 -13.49 -33.33
C LEU A 10 18.05 -12.20 -32.71
N TYR A 11 17.13 -11.51 -33.35
CA TYR A 11 16.56 -10.28 -32.84
C TYR A 11 15.35 -10.51 -31.95
N MET A 12 14.49 -11.45 -32.34
CA MET A 12 13.26 -11.80 -31.62
C MET A 12 13.56 -12.81 -30.49
N THR A 13 14.58 -12.54 -29.67
CA THR A 13 15.04 -13.44 -28.60
C THR A 13 15.35 -12.68 -27.33
N PRO A 14 15.31 -13.36 -26.15
CA PRO A 14 15.62 -12.76 -24.85
C PRO A 14 17.04 -12.22 -24.71
N GLU A 15 17.97 -12.66 -25.54
CA GLU A 15 19.37 -12.19 -25.56
C GLU A 15 19.51 -10.77 -26.07
N ARG A 16 18.47 -10.21 -26.69
CA ARG A 16 18.35 -8.79 -27.11
C ARG A 16 19.49 -8.30 -28.00
N LYS A 17 19.96 -9.14 -28.93
CA LYS A 17 21.00 -8.74 -29.86
C LYS A 17 20.64 -7.44 -30.59
N ARG A 18 21.64 -6.62 -30.87
CA ARG A 18 21.45 -5.32 -31.55
C ARG A 18 21.35 -5.53 -33.07
N VAL A 19 20.64 -4.64 -33.74
CA VAL A 19 20.49 -4.70 -35.22
C VAL A 19 21.79 -4.81 -35.99
N PRO A 20 22.93 -4.15 -35.61
CA PRO A 20 24.22 -4.36 -36.27
C PRO A 20 24.72 -5.81 -36.21
N GLU A 21 24.52 -6.51 -35.10
CA GLU A 21 24.93 -7.91 -34.92
C GLU A 21 24.10 -8.84 -35.80
N VAL A 22 22.79 -8.61 -35.84
CA VAL A 22 21.85 -9.32 -36.71
C VAL A 22 22.23 -9.12 -38.18
N ARG A 23 22.59 -7.89 -38.57
CA ARG A 23 23.04 -7.59 -39.94
C ARG A 23 24.31 -8.37 -40.30
N LEU A 24 25.25 -8.46 -39.39
CA LEU A 24 26.49 -9.21 -39.63
C LEU A 24 26.21 -10.67 -39.99
N GLU A 25 25.32 -11.30 -39.27
CA GLU A 25 24.89 -12.69 -39.54
C GLU A 25 24.13 -12.82 -40.87
N ILE A 26 23.26 -11.84 -41.19
CA ILE A 26 22.56 -11.81 -42.48
C ILE A 26 23.58 -11.74 -43.64
N VAL A 27 24.56 -10.86 -43.53
CA VAL A 27 25.63 -10.73 -44.57
C VAL A 27 26.39 -12.03 -44.69
N ARG A 28 26.80 -12.63 -43.57
CA ARG A 28 27.53 -13.92 -43.56
C ARG A 28 26.76 -15.03 -44.29
N ARG A 29 25.45 -15.20 -43.99
CA ARG A 29 24.63 -16.22 -44.65
C ARG A 29 24.38 -15.95 -46.14
N LEU A 30 24.22 -14.67 -46.47
CA LEU A 30 24.08 -14.29 -47.91
C LEU A 30 25.36 -14.54 -48.69
N ASP A 31 26.53 -14.23 -48.12
CA ASP A 31 27.84 -14.49 -48.75
C ASP A 31 28.05 -16.00 -48.96
N GLU A 32 27.74 -16.83 -47.95
CA GLU A 32 27.77 -18.29 -48.09
C GLU A 32 26.85 -18.80 -49.17
N THR A 33 25.64 -18.27 -49.27
CA THR A 33 24.66 -18.61 -50.31
C THR A 33 25.13 -18.15 -51.69
N ASN A 34 25.74 -16.97 -51.80
CA ASN A 34 26.20 -16.37 -53.05
C ASN A 34 27.46 -17.08 -53.60
N LYS A 35 28.27 -17.70 -52.74
CA LYS A 35 29.40 -18.55 -53.18
C LYS A 35 28.95 -19.73 -54.04
N LEU A 36 27.73 -20.22 -53.84
CA LEU A 36 27.14 -21.34 -54.60
C LEU A 36 26.32 -20.92 -55.80
N ARG A 37 26.26 -19.60 -56.12
CA ARG A 37 25.42 -19.05 -57.19
C ARG A 37 26.28 -18.42 -58.31
N PRO A 38 25.84 -18.55 -59.58
CA PRO A 38 26.39 -17.81 -60.68
C PRO A 38 26.34 -16.29 -60.45
N GLU A 39 27.24 -15.54 -61.08
CA GLU A 39 27.41 -14.10 -60.82
C GLU A 39 26.14 -13.28 -61.08
N GLY A 40 25.34 -13.65 -62.09
CA GLY A 40 24.05 -13.00 -62.41
C GLY A 40 22.87 -13.33 -61.50
N GLU A 41 22.99 -14.35 -60.63
CA GLU A 41 21.92 -14.82 -59.74
C GLU A 41 22.23 -14.54 -58.26
N ARG A 42 23.26 -13.76 -57.96
CA ARG A 42 23.65 -13.42 -56.59
C ARG A 42 22.60 -12.54 -55.92
N LEU A 43 22.29 -12.88 -54.70
CA LEU A 43 21.35 -12.11 -53.85
C LEU A 43 22.03 -10.81 -53.40
N PRO A 44 21.32 -9.67 -53.50
CA PRO A 44 21.87 -8.41 -53.05
C PRO A 44 22.01 -8.37 -51.52
N ILE A 45 23.13 -7.82 -51.03
CA ILE A 45 23.37 -7.61 -49.60
C ILE A 45 22.53 -6.40 -49.14
N PRO A 46 21.65 -6.55 -48.17
CA PRO A 46 20.79 -5.45 -47.72
C PRO A 46 21.63 -4.36 -47.02
N SER A 47 21.26 -3.11 -47.26
CA SER A 47 21.81 -1.97 -46.58
C SER A 47 21.40 -1.98 -45.07
N ARG A 48 22.16 -1.27 -44.24
CA ARG A 48 21.82 -1.08 -42.83
C ARG A 48 20.39 -0.54 -42.65
N ALA A 49 20.02 0.47 -43.47
CA ALA A 49 18.69 1.07 -43.44
C ALA A 49 17.59 0.07 -43.80
N THR A 50 17.86 -0.87 -44.69
CA THR A 50 16.89 -1.93 -45.06
C THR A 50 16.60 -2.84 -43.88
N ILE A 51 17.65 -3.28 -43.14
CA ILE A 51 17.45 -4.14 -41.96
C ILE A 51 16.68 -3.41 -40.86
N TYR A 52 16.99 -2.12 -40.61
CA TYR A 52 16.20 -1.35 -39.64
C TYR A 52 14.73 -1.25 -40.04
N ARG A 53 14.42 -1.08 -41.34
CA ARG A 53 13.04 -1.06 -41.82
C ARG A 53 12.35 -2.42 -41.67
N GLU A 54 13.03 -3.51 -41.95
CA GLU A 54 12.48 -4.86 -41.76
C GLU A 54 12.19 -5.17 -40.29
N VAL A 55 13.07 -4.76 -39.39
CA VAL A 55 12.83 -4.86 -37.93
C VAL A 55 11.64 -3.97 -37.51
N ALA A 56 11.55 -2.75 -38.02
CA ALA A 56 10.46 -1.82 -37.72
C ALA A 56 9.08 -2.27 -38.27
N ARG A 57 9.04 -3.18 -39.24
CA ARG A 57 7.80 -3.78 -39.72
C ARG A 57 7.24 -4.84 -38.77
N ARG A 58 8.04 -5.37 -37.88
CA ARG A 58 7.56 -6.33 -36.86
C ARG A 58 6.63 -5.62 -35.91
N SER A 59 5.61 -6.32 -35.43
CA SER A 59 4.70 -5.79 -34.41
C SER A 59 5.51 -5.36 -33.18
N PRO A 60 5.42 -4.10 -32.74
CA PRO A 60 6.11 -3.65 -31.54
C PRO A 60 5.77 -4.49 -30.30
N TYR A 61 4.52 -4.96 -30.20
CA TYR A 61 4.08 -5.87 -29.15
C TYR A 61 4.81 -7.22 -29.19
N GLU A 62 4.90 -7.85 -30.38
CA GLU A 62 5.58 -9.13 -30.57
C GLU A 62 7.10 -8.99 -30.29
N VAL A 63 7.72 -7.91 -30.74
CA VAL A 63 9.11 -7.58 -30.40
C VAL A 63 9.30 -7.48 -28.90
N MET A 64 8.39 -6.80 -28.21
CA MET A 64 8.46 -6.65 -26.76
C MET A 64 8.25 -8.00 -26.06
N VAL A 65 7.31 -8.81 -26.49
CA VAL A 65 7.08 -10.17 -25.97
C VAL A 65 8.32 -11.04 -26.14
N ALA A 66 8.90 -11.08 -27.35
CA ALA A 66 10.04 -11.92 -27.63
C ALA A 66 11.31 -11.51 -26.86
N ARG A 67 11.55 -10.20 -26.72
CA ARG A 67 12.77 -9.65 -26.12
C ARG A 67 12.68 -9.46 -24.60
N TYR A 68 11.51 -9.15 -24.07
CA TYR A 68 11.34 -8.74 -22.65
C TYR A 68 10.29 -9.56 -21.90
N GLY A 69 9.61 -10.46 -22.63
CA GLY A 69 8.55 -11.31 -22.07
C GLY A 69 7.17 -10.69 -22.14
N LYS A 70 6.15 -11.55 -22.18
CA LYS A 70 4.74 -11.21 -22.33
C LYS A 70 4.25 -10.19 -21.32
N ARG A 71 4.65 -10.36 -20.06
CA ARG A 71 4.26 -9.46 -18.97
C ARG A 71 4.69 -8.02 -19.21
N ARG A 72 5.95 -7.78 -19.62
CA ARG A 72 6.44 -6.43 -19.90
C ARG A 72 5.76 -5.83 -21.13
N ALA A 73 5.48 -6.65 -22.16
CA ALA A 73 4.71 -6.22 -23.31
C ALA A 73 3.28 -5.81 -22.93
N GLU A 74 2.60 -6.60 -22.10
CA GLU A 74 1.27 -6.25 -21.60
C GLU A 74 1.26 -4.96 -20.78
N MET A 75 2.31 -4.68 -20.00
CA MET A 75 2.44 -3.43 -19.27
C MET A 75 2.67 -2.22 -20.19
N GLU A 76 3.54 -2.36 -21.19
CA GLU A 76 3.94 -1.26 -22.09
C GLU A 76 2.85 -0.92 -23.09
N PHE A 77 2.20 -1.95 -23.67
CA PHE A 77 1.18 -1.78 -24.73
C PHE A 77 -0.25 -1.74 -24.21
N ARG A 78 -0.42 -1.79 -22.91
CA ARG A 78 -1.75 -1.67 -22.35
C ARG A 78 -2.34 -0.29 -22.66
N VAL A 79 -3.51 -0.30 -23.25
CA VAL A 79 -4.33 0.90 -23.34
C VAL A 79 -4.62 1.37 -21.91
N ALA A 80 -4.34 2.63 -21.63
CA ALA A 80 -4.67 3.25 -20.35
C ALA A 80 -6.19 3.16 -20.14
N GLY A 81 -6.65 2.09 -19.53
CA GLY A 81 -8.05 1.91 -19.14
C GLY A 81 -8.32 2.71 -17.87
N ALA A 82 -9.56 3.12 -17.66
CA ALA A 82 -10.00 3.58 -16.36
C ALA A 82 -9.72 2.49 -15.32
N GLY A 83 -9.17 2.87 -14.18
CA GLY A 83 -9.06 1.95 -13.03
C GLY A 83 -10.45 1.43 -12.63
N PRO A 84 -10.54 0.56 -11.61
CA PRO A 84 -11.83 0.07 -11.14
C PRO A 84 -12.78 1.23 -10.93
N ASP A 85 -13.96 1.16 -11.57
CA ASP A 85 -14.98 2.18 -11.44
C ASP A 85 -15.72 2.02 -10.10
N THR A 86 -16.08 3.14 -9.49
CA THR A 86 -16.79 3.19 -8.23
C THR A 86 -17.97 4.13 -8.37
N SER A 87 -19.14 3.73 -7.90
CA SER A 87 -20.39 4.49 -8.05
C SER A 87 -20.74 5.33 -6.84
N ARG A 88 -20.17 5.03 -5.66
CA ARG A 88 -20.47 5.72 -4.38
C ARG A 88 -19.30 5.66 -3.40
N ALA A 89 -19.33 6.52 -2.41
CA ALA A 89 -18.43 6.49 -1.27
C ALA A 89 -18.55 5.17 -0.50
N LEU A 90 -17.46 4.76 0.17
CA LEU A 90 -17.33 3.52 0.95
C LEU A 90 -17.43 2.22 0.14
N GLN A 91 -17.75 2.26 -1.14
CA GLN A 91 -17.84 1.07 -1.96
C GLN A 91 -16.48 0.36 -2.10
N ARG A 92 -15.39 1.12 -2.19
CA ARG A 92 -14.05 0.60 -2.38
C ARG A 92 -13.02 1.48 -1.69
N VAL A 93 -12.37 0.95 -0.67
CA VAL A 93 -11.31 1.62 0.08
C VAL A 93 -10.00 0.87 -0.13
N SER A 94 -9.00 1.54 -0.66
CA SER A 94 -7.65 0.99 -0.80
C SER A 94 -6.82 1.25 0.45
N MET A 95 -6.06 0.24 0.90
CA MET A 95 -5.14 0.35 2.03
C MET A 95 -3.74 -0.06 1.62
N ASP A 96 -2.74 0.67 2.13
CA ASP A 96 -1.32 0.38 1.88
C ASP A 96 -0.41 1.00 2.92
N HIS A 97 0.83 0.50 2.96
CA HIS A 97 1.91 1.00 3.80
C HIS A 97 2.89 1.83 2.97
N THR A 98 3.28 2.97 3.50
CA THR A 98 4.38 3.75 2.93
C THR A 98 5.32 4.23 4.05
N PRO A 99 6.63 4.04 3.93
CA PRO A 99 7.56 4.72 4.82
C PRO A 99 7.49 6.22 4.55
N SER A 100 7.46 7.02 5.61
CA SER A 100 7.59 8.48 5.48
C SER A 100 9.01 8.83 5.02
N ASP A 101 9.15 9.80 4.14
CA ASP A 101 10.47 10.30 3.72
C ASP A 101 11.04 11.33 4.71
N MET A 102 10.73 11.19 6.00
CA MET A 102 11.21 12.06 7.08
C MET A 102 11.68 11.27 8.28
N ILE A 103 12.80 11.69 8.86
CA ILE A 103 13.25 11.25 10.17
C ILE A 103 12.67 12.19 11.21
N VAL A 104 11.98 11.64 12.21
CA VAL A 104 11.37 12.39 13.31
C VAL A 104 12.11 12.15 14.61
N VAL A 105 11.96 13.10 15.54
CA VAL A 105 12.61 13.13 16.84
C VAL A 105 11.58 12.82 17.93
N ASP A 106 12.00 12.10 18.96
CA ASP A 106 11.17 11.82 20.14
C ASP A 106 10.97 13.09 20.98
N ASP A 107 9.74 13.33 21.40
CA ASP A 107 9.35 14.54 22.14
C ASP A 107 9.99 14.64 23.53
N ALA A 108 10.35 13.51 24.13
CA ALA A 108 10.91 13.46 25.50
C ALA A 108 12.44 13.38 25.53
N SER A 109 13.00 12.49 24.72
CA SER A 109 14.46 12.24 24.70
C SER A 109 15.22 13.15 23.75
N MET A 110 14.52 13.81 22.82
CA MET A 110 15.10 14.60 21.73
C MET A 110 16.04 13.80 20.82
N LEU A 111 15.89 12.47 20.78
CA LEU A 111 16.70 11.58 19.94
C LEU A 111 15.94 11.21 18.68
N PRO A 112 16.64 11.02 17.53
CA PRO A 112 16.03 10.55 16.32
C PRO A 112 15.38 9.18 16.51
N LEU A 113 14.08 9.06 16.17
CA LEU A 113 13.33 7.80 16.20
C LEU A 113 13.43 7.03 14.87
N GLY A 114 13.83 7.70 13.79
CA GLY A 114 13.85 7.14 12.46
C GLY A 114 12.63 7.55 11.62
N ARG A 115 12.40 6.81 10.55
CA ARG A 115 11.30 7.04 9.59
C ARG A 115 10.05 6.30 10.04
N PRO A 116 8.95 6.98 10.36
CA PRO A 116 7.69 6.29 10.65
C PRO A 116 7.11 5.66 9.37
N THR A 117 6.47 4.51 9.52
CA THR A 117 5.64 3.91 8.48
C THR A 117 4.21 4.39 8.65
N ILE A 118 3.62 4.89 7.57
CA ILE A 118 2.23 5.34 7.52
C ILE A 118 1.42 4.29 6.76
N THR A 119 0.46 3.68 7.45
CA THR A 119 -0.57 2.85 6.83
C THR A 119 -1.75 3.75 6.55
N SER A 120 -2.17 3.90 5.32
CA SER A 120 -3.27 4.80 4.92
C SER A 120 -4.42 4.04 4.28
N ALA A 121 -5.64 4.54 4.47
CA ALA A 121 -6.86 4.07 3.86
C ALA A 121 -7.50 5.21 3.05
N LEU A 122 -7.73 5.01 1.75
CA LEU A 122 -8.27 5.99 0.82
C LEU A 122 -9.55 5.47 0.17
N ASP A 123 -10.63 6.23 0.28
CA ASP A 123 -11.83 5.97 -0.52
C ASP A 123 -11.57 6.28 -2.00
N GLU A 124 -11.78 5.29 -2.85
CA GLU A 124 -11.45 5.41 -4.28
C GLU A 124 -12.45 6.25 -5.05
N HIS A 125 -13.67 6.44 -4.56
CA HIS A 125 -14.70 7.24 -5.20
C HIS A 125 -14.47 8.73 -4.96
N THR A 126 -14.45 9.11 -3.71
CA THR A 126 -14.35 10.51 -3.28
C THR A 126 -12.92 11.03 -3.20
N ARG A 127 -11.92 10.15 -3.22
CA ARG A 127 -10.50 10.46 -2.94
C ARG A 127 -10.24 10.87 -1.48
N CYS A 128 -11.20 10.67 -0.59
CA CYS A 128 -11.03 10.99 0.81
C CYS A 128 -10.11 10.02 1.53
N PRO A 129 -9.06 10.49 2.23
CA PRO A 129 -8.36 9.70 3.22
C PRO A 129 -9.33 9.37 4.35
N MET A 130 -9.69 8.08 4.46
CA MET A 130 -10.59 7.59 5.49
C MET A 130 -9.93 7.51 6.85
N GLY A 131 -8.63 7.28 6.87
CA GLY A 131 -7.84 7.18 8.09
C GLY A 131 -6.41 6.77 7.80
N PHE A 132 -5.59 6.84 8.85
CA PHE A 132 -4.22 6.34 8.81
C PHE A 132 -3.80 5.78 10.18
N TYR A 133 -2.74 5.00 10.16
CA TYR A 133 -1.97 4.61 11.33
C TYR A 133 -0.50 4.95 11.09
N MET A 134 0.18 5.48 12.07
CA MET A 134 1.59 5.81 12.02
C MET A 134 2.33 5.10 13.15
N GLY A 135 3.40 4.38 12.80
CA GLY A 135 4.23 3.63 13.75
C GLY A 135 5.66 3.45 13.25
N PHE A 136 6.53 2.98 14.13
CA PHE A 136 7.94 2.68 13.83
C PHE A 136 8.19 1.17 13.70
N GLU A 137 7.23 0.36 14.10
CA GLU A 137 7.25 -1.07 13.89
C GLU A 137 7.14 -1.41 12.39
N PRO A 138 7.70 -2.54 11.96
CA PRO A 138 7.47 -3.03 10.60
C PRO A 138 5.98 -3.18 10.31
N PRO A 139 5.55 -3.02 9.04
CA PRO A 139 4.19 -3.29 8.62
C PRO A 139 3.68 -4.62 9.17
N SER A 140 2.48 -4.62 9.72
CA SER A 140 1.92 -5.79 10.40
C SER A 140 0.40 -5.79 10.33
N CYS A 141 -0.22 -6.94 10.60
CA CYS A 141 -1.66 -7.05 10.75
C CYS A 141 -2.21 -6.01 11.76
N LEU A 142 -1.44 -5.71 12.82
CA LEU A 142 -1.84 -4.72 13.82
C LEU A 142 -1.92 -3.30 13.24
N SER A 143 -0.95 -2.89 12.41
CA SER A 143 -0.97 -1.57 11.75
C SER A 143 -2.16 -1.42 10.80
N VAL A 144 -2.50 -2.50 10.06
CA VAL A 144 -3.69 -2.55 9.19
C VAL A 144 -4.96 -2.42 10.01
N MET A 145 -5.11 -3.21 11.08
CA MET A 145 -6.29 -3.19 11.96
C MET A 145 -6.48 -1.81 12.62
N ARG A 146 -5.41 -1.15 13.05
CA ARG A 146 -5.45 0.19 13.62
C ARG A 146 -5.85 1.24 12.58
N CYS A 147 -5.33 1.15 11.36
CA CYS A 147 -5.72 2.00 10.26
C CYS A 147 -7.20 1.81 9.90
N LEU A 148 -7.67 0.57 9.80
CA LEU A 148 -9.08 0.26 9.53
C LEU A 148 -10.00 0.78 10.65
N LYS A 149 -9.62 0.59 11.92
CA LYS A 149 -10.37 1.18 13.04
C LYS A 149 -10.47 2.70 12.93
N HIS A 150 -9.37 3.36 12.59
CA HIS A 150 -9.34 4.81 12.39
C HIS A 150 -10.20 5.23 11.20
N ALA A 151 -10.23 4.44 10.12
CA ALA A 151 -11.09 4.71 8.96
C ALA A 151 -12.58 4.60 9.29
N ILE A 152 -12.97 3.64 10.11
CA ILE A 152 -14.38 3.39 10.48
C ILE A 152 -14.92 4.44 11.45
N LEU A 153 -14.11 4.89 12.43
CA LEU A 153 -14.58 5.77 13.50
C LEU A 153 -14.58 7.25 13.10
N PRO A 154 -15.56 8.05 13.58
CA PRO A 154 -15.53 9.50 13.47
C PRO A 154 -14.29 10.10 14.15
N LYS A 155 -13.71 11.14 13.55
CA LYS A 155 -12.47 11.79 14.01
C LYS A 155 -12.74 12.97 14.95
N THR A 156 -13.66 12.81 15.89
CA THR A 156 -14.06 13.85 16.84
C THR A 156 -12.95 14.35 17.77
N TYR A 157 -11.84 13.62 17.83
CA TYR A 157 -10.67 14.00 18.62
C TYR A 157 -9.87 15.16 18.02
N VAL A 158 -9.97 15.38 16.69
CA VAL A 158 -9.11 16.32 15.95
C VAL A 158 -9.20 17.72 16.49
N GLN A 159 -10.40 18.28 16.64
CA GLN A 159 -10.58 19.64 17.13
C GLN A 159 -10.10 19.84 18.58
N ARG A 160 -10.08 18.77 19.39
CA ARG A 160 -9.58 18.81 20.76
C ARG A 160 -8.05 18.70 20.82
N GLU A 161 -7.47 17.81 20.02
CA GLU A 161 -6.02 17.51 20.08
C GLU A 161 -5.20 18.48 19.20
N PHE A 162 -5.81 19.03 18.15
CA PHE A 162 -5.16 19.91 17.18
C PHE A 162 -5.99 21.17 16.91
N PRO A 163 -6.02 22.12 17.84
CA PRO A 163 -6.85 23.34 17.72
C PRO A 163 -6.47 24.24 16.52
N SER A 164 -5.27 24.06 15.95
CA SER A 164 -4.80 24.80 14.78
C SER A 164 -5.50 24.40 13.47
N ILE A 165 -6.19 23.25 13.45
CA ILE A 165 -6.89 22.72 12.27
C ILE A 165 -8.25 23.37 12.17
N LYS A 166 -8.55 23.92 10.98
CA LYS A 166 -9.75 24.75 10.73
C LYS A 166 -10.96 23.90 10.33
N ASN A 167 -10.74 22.90 9.47
CA ASN A 167 -11.81 22.09 8.91
C ASN A 167 -12.09 20.84 9.75
N ARG A 168 -13.18 20.13 9.45
CA ARG A 168 -13.52 18.86 10.08
C ARG A 168 -13.11 17.70 9.20
N TRP A 169 -12.69 16.61 9.83
CA TRP A 169 -12.44 15.36 9.13
C TRP A 169 -13.69 14.48 9.21
N GLU A 170 -14.58 14.63 8.24
CA GLU A 170 -15.88 13.95 8.22
C GLU A 170 -15.86 12.59 7.51
N CYS A 171 -14.72 12.19 6.95
CA CYS A 171 -14.58 10.91 6.24
C CYS A 171 -14.47 9.76 7.23
N TYR A 172 -15.54 8.97 7.39
CA TYR A 172 -15.57 7.79 8.24
C TYR A 172 -16.67 6.81 7.78
N GLY A 173 -16.56 5.55 8.18
CA GLY A 173 -17.58 4.54 7.90
C GLY A 173 -16.98 3.18 7.61
N VAL A 174 -17.84 2.16 7.58
CA VAL A 174 -17.45 0.78 7.26
C VAL A 174 -17.37 0.64 5.74
N PRO A 175 -16.20 0.32 5.17
CA PRO A 175 -16.09 0.08 3.74
C PRO A 175 -16.78 -1.23 3.35
N GLU A 176 -17.44 -1.27 2.18
CA GLU A 176 -17.98 -2.50 1.61
C GLU A 176 -16.85 -3.44 1.17
N LEU A 177 -15.86 -2.87 0.51
CA LEU A 177 -14.70 -3.60 0.00
C LEU A 177 -13.40 -2.89 0.38
N VAL A 178 -12.51 -3.63 1.03
CA VAL A 178 -11.12 -3.19 1.27
C VAL A 178 -10.19 -3.83 0.25
N VAL A 179 -9.40 -3.01 -0.42
CA VAL A 179 -8.37 -3.46 -1.38
C VAL A 179 -7.01 -3.32 -0.74
N VAL A 180 -6.31 -4.43 -0.66
CA VAL A 180 -4.99 -4.54 -0.03
C VAL A 180 -3.99 -5.20 -0.97
N ASP A 181 -2.69 -4.99 -0.73
CA ASP A 181 -1.66 -5.76 -1.43
C ASP A 181 -1.55 -7.19 -0.91
N ASN A 182 -0.68 -7.98 -1.54
CA ASN A 182 -0.42 -9.38 -1.23
C ASN A 182 0.62 -9.67 -0.13
N PRO A 183 1.23 -8.71 0.61
CA PRO A 183 2.17 -9.08 1.65
C PRO A 183 1.48 -9.84 2.79
N PRO A 184 2.25 -10.67 3.55
CA PRO A 184 1.71 -11.61 4.53
C PRO A 184 0.83 -11.00 5.62
N GLU A 185 1.07 -9.72 5.96
CA GLU A 185 0.30 -9.00 6.99
C GLU A 185 -1.18 -8.83 6.63
N PHE A 186 -1.52 -8.74 5.34
CA PHE A 186 -2.90 -8.67 4.84
C PHE A 186 -3.54 -10.06 4.67
N HIS A 187 -2.74 -11.15 4.57
CA HIS A 187 -3.23 -12.53 4.54
C HIS A 187 -3.41 -13.14 5.93
N SER A 188 -3.41 -12.30 6.95
CA SER A 188 -3.61 -12.76 8.31
C SER A 188 -5.06 -13.22 8.53
N SER A 189 -5.23 -14.42 9.07
CA SER A 189 -6.56 -14.92 9.47
C SER A 189 -7.28 -14.03 10.48
N HIS A 190 -6.54 -13.20 11.22
CA HIS A 190 -7.11 -12.18 12.11
C HIS A 190 -7.75 -11.04 11.32
N PHE A 191 -7.10 -10.56 10.27
CA PHE A 191 -7.62 -9.51 9.41
C PHE A 191 -8.88 -9.98 8.66
N GLU A 192 -8.82 -11.18 8.07
CA GLU A 192 -9.96 -11.77 7.35
C GLU A 192 -11.19 -11.95 8.25
N ARG A 193 -10.99 -12.50 9.46
CA ARG A 193 -12.09 -12.65 10.44
C ARG A 193 -12.64 -11.31 10.91
N ALA A 194 -11.79 -10.31 11.11
CA ALA A 194 -12.21 -8.99 11.51
C ALA A 194 -13.05 -8.33 10.42
N CYS A 195 -12.60 -8.37 9.17
CA CYS A 195 -13.36 -7.85 8.03
C CYS A 195 -14.72 -8.55 7.88
N LEU A 196 -14.75 -9.89 7.98
CA LEU A 196 -16.00 -10.65 7.96
C LEU A 196 -16.98 -10.21 9.08
N GLN A 197 -16.47 -9.96 10.29
CA GLN A 197 -17.32 -9.54 11.43
C GLN A 197 -17.88 -8.13 11.30
N ILE A 198 -17.18 -7.24 10.61
CA ILE A 198 -17.67 -5.87 10.34
C ILE A 198 -18.46 -5.78 9.03
N GLY A 199 -18.59 -6.88 8.27
CA GLY A 199 -19.32 -6.92 7.00
C GLY A 199 -18.55 -6.30 5.83
N THR A 200 -17.22 -6.34 5.85
CA THR A 200 -16.34 -5.81 4.82
C THR A 200 -15.73 -6.95 4.01
N ASP A 201 -15.86 -6.90 2.69
CA ASP A 201 -15.16 -7.82 1.79
C ASP A 201 -13.69 -7.41 1.63
N ILE A 202 -12.83 -8.40 1.30
CA ILE A 202 -11.41 -8.16 1.05
C ILE A 202 -11.09 -8.53 -0.40
N GLN A 203 -10.40 -7.65 -1.10
CA GLN A 203 -9.84 -7.91 -2.41
C GLN A 203 -8.33 -7.72 -2.38
N TYR A 204 -7.61 -8.78 -2.66
CA TYR A 204 -6.17 -8.73 -2.82
C TYR A 204 -5.81 -8.20 -4.20
N ALA A 205 -4.96 -7.19 -4.27
CA ALA A 205 -4.48 -6.63 -5.52
C ALA A 205 -3.70 -7.71 -6.30
N LYS A 206 -3.93 -7.79 -7.61
CA LYS A 206 -3.16 -8.71 -8.45
C LYS A 206 -1.70 -8.29 -8.45
N VAL A 207 -0.82 -9.24 -8.17
CA VAL A 207 0.64 -9.02 -8.15
C VAL A 207 1.06 -8.38 -9.46
N LEU A 208 1.81 -7.26 -9.37
CA LEU A 208 2.38 -6.55 -10.51
C LEU A 208 1.36 -5.87 -11.44
N VAL A 209 0.25 -5.43 -10.87
CA VAL A 209 -0.78 -4.64 -11.54
C VAL A 209 -0.84 -3.23 -10.91
N PRO A 210 0.11 -2.31 -11.21
CA PRO A 210 0.26 -1.02 -10.52
C PRO A 210 -0.99 -0.16 -10.50
N TRP A 211 -1.79 -0.20 -11.57
CA TRP A 211 -3.02 0.61 -11.67
C TRP A 211 -4.13 0.20 -10.69
N TYR A 212 -4.00 -0.94 -10.02
CA TYR A 212 -5.02 -1.43 -9.09
C TYR A 212 -5.17 -0.52 -7.87
N LYS A 213 -4.07 0.12 -7.44
CA LYS A 213 -3.98 1.06 -6.33
C LYS A 213 -3.45 2.45 -6.73
N GLY A 214 -3.37 2.75 -8.01
CA GLY A 214 -2.78 4.00 -8.49
C GLY A 214 -3.37 5.28 -7.90
N LYS A 215 -4.60 5.21 -7.34
CA LYS A 215 -5.23 6.31 -6.62
C LYS A 215 -4.59 6.54 -5.26
N LEU A 216 -4.35 5.46 -4.50
CA LEU A 216 -3.70 5.50 -3.20
C LEU A 216 -2.20 5.84 -3.32
N GLU A 217 -1.50 5.22 -4.28
CA GLU A 217 -0.08 5.53 -4.55
C GLU A 217 0.11 7.02 -4.86
N ARG A 218 -0.80 7.61 -5.64
CA ARG A 218 -0.77 9.06 -5.92
C ARG A 218 -1.00 9.89 -4.68
N PHE A 219 -1.93 9.50 -3.81
CA PHE A 219 -2.16 10.18 -2.52
C PHE A 219 -0.90 10.14 -1.66
N GLN A 220 -0.27 8.97 -1.52
CA GLN A 220 0.96 8.80 -0.75
C GLN A 220 2.14 9.57 -1.35
N GLY A 221 2.27 9.58 -2.68
CA GLY A 221 3.27 10.39 -3.38
C GLY A 221 3.08 11.89 -3.16
N THR A 222 1.82 12.38 -3.23
CA THR A 222 1.48 13.78 -2.96
C THR A 222 1.77 14.13 -1.50
N MET A 223 1.43 13.25 -0.56
CA MET A 223 1.73 13.43 0.86
C MET A 223 3.24 13.57 1.12
N ASN A 224 4.05 12.68 0.56
CA ASN A 224 5.51 12.78 0.72
C ASN A 224 6.07 14.04 0.05
N HIS A 225 5.59 14.39 -1.12
CA HIS A 225 6.06 15.58 -1.84
C HIS A 225 5.66 16.88 -1.13
N ASP A 226 4.39 17.06 -0.80
CA ASP A 226 3.86 18.35 -0.33
C ASP A 226 4.12 18.57 1.16
N LEU A 227 4.04 17.51 1.99
CA LEU A 227 4.19 17.61 3.43
C LEU A 227 5.64 17.43 3.89
N ILE A 228 6.40 16.57 3.23
CA ILE A 228 7.67 16.07 3.76
C ILE A 228 8.87 16.70 3.05
N HIS A 229 8.88 16.71 1.71
CA HIS A 229 10.00 17.30 0.98
C HIS A 229 10.06 18.81 1.21
N GLY A 230 11.27 19.31 1.43
CA GLY A 230 11.50 20.72 1.79
C GLY A 230 11.55 21.00 3.29
N ASN A 231 11.21 20.03 4.15
CA ASN A 231 11.39 20.15 5.60
C ASN A 231 12.73 19.54 6.04
N PRO A 232 13.35 20.05 7.11
CA PRO A 232 14.56 19.46 7.68
C PRO A 232 14.31 18.00 8.12
N GLY A 233 15.29 17.10 7.88
CA GLY A 233 15.16 15.67 8.19
C GLY A 233 14.50 14.84 7.10
N THR A 234 14.17 15.44 5.94
CA THR A 234 13.71 14.68 4.76
C THR A 234 14.78 13.71 4.27
N THR A 235 14.36 12.52 3.84
CA THR A 235 15.25 11.52 3.24
C THR A 235 15.24 11.55 1.72
N PHE A 236 14.43 12.40 1.13
CA PHE A 236 14.12 12.46 -0.31
C PHE A 236 13.60 11.14 -0.90
N SER A 237 13.07 11.19 -2.11
CA SER A 237 12.49 10.01 -2.79
C SER A 237 13.55 9.04 -3.30
N ASN A 238 14.75 9.52 -3.58
CA ASN A 238 15.85 8.69 -4.07
C ASN A 238 17.22 9.18 -3.57
N VAL A 239 18.22 8.29 -3.64
CA VAL A 239 19.59 8.56 -3.16
C VAL A 239 20.28 9.66 -3.97
N LEU A 240 19.96 9.80 -5.26
CA LEU A 240 20.57 10.82 -6.13
C LEU A 240 20.11 12.24 -5.78
N GLU A 241 18.88 12.39 -5.31
CA GLU A 241 18.36 13.68 -4.83
C GLU A 241 18.90 14.04 -3.44
N ARG A 242 19.34 13.04 -2.70
CA ARG A 242 19.87 13.20 -1.34
C ARG A 242 21.30 13.76 -1.31
N ASP A 243 22.14 13.37 -2.28
CA ASP A 243 23.57 13.75 -2.38
C ASP A 243 24.28 13.57 -1.01
N ASP A 244 25.04 14.55 -0.55
CA ASP A 244 25.80 14.53 0.73
C ASP A 244 24.94 14.90 1.96
N TYR A 245 23.63 15.11 1.80
CA TYR A 245 22.73 15.46 2.90
C TYR A 245 22.45 14.26 3.83
N ASP A 246 22.80 14.41 5.11
CA ASP A 246 22.45 13.41 6.14
C ASP A 246 21.16 13.81 6.88
N PRO A 247 20.04 13.12 6.64
CA PRO A 247 18.76 13.44 7.28
C PRO A 247 18.78 13.33 8.81
N SER A 248 19.60 12.47 9.38
CA SER A 248 19.65 12.25 10.83
C SER A 248 20.24 13.46 11.57
N TRP A 249 21.23 14.10 10.97
CA TRP A 249 21.85 15.33 11.50
C TRP A 249 20.94 16.56 11.39
N HIS A 250 20.03 16.53 10.42
CA HIS A 250 19.09 17.61 10.16
C HIS A 250 17.67 17.34 10.71
N ALA A 251 17.47 16.21 11.40
CA ALA A 251 16.18 15.87 11.99
C ALA A 251 15.89 16.81 13.17
N VAL A 252 14.86 17.63 13.04
CA VAL A 252 14.46 18.60 14.09
C VAL A 252 12.95 18.59 14.34
N ILE A 253 12.19 17.81 13.56
CA ILE A 253 10.73 17.75 13.67
C ILE A 253 10.35 16.70 14.73
N LEU A 254 9.69 17.16 15.79
CA LEU A 254 9.17 16.29 16.85
C LEU A 254 8.04 15.40 16.31
N LEU A 255 7.90 14.23 16.90
CA LEU A 255 6.84 13.29 16.53
C LEU A 255 5.44 13.89 16.70
N SER A 256 5.20 14.65 17.77
CA SER A 256 3.94 15.37 18.01
C SER A 256 3.67 16.40 16.92
N THR A 257 4.68 17.19 16.55
CA THR A 257 4.60 18.19 15.47
C THR A 257 4.32 17.52 14.13
N PHE A 258 5.02 16.42 13.81
CA PHE A 258 4.78 15.68 12.57
C PHE A 258 3.36 15.12 12.51
N ARG A 259 2.82 14.61 13.63
CA ARG A 259 1.42 14.17 13.71
C ARG A 259 0.44 15.31 13.42
N GLU A 260 0.66 16.49 14.00
CA GLU A 260 -0.16 17.67 13.74
C GLU A 260 -0.07 18.12 12.28
N MET A 261 1.14 18.19 11.72
CA MET A 261 1.36 18.52 10.31
C MET A 261 0.62 17.58 9.38
N LEU A 262 0.68 16.27 9.64
CA LEU A 262 -0.02 15.27 8.82
C LEU A 262 -1.54 15.43 8.89
N HIS A 263 -2.10 15.64 10.08
CA HIS A 263 -3.54 15.90 10.23
C HIS A 263 -3.94 17.20 9.51
N LYS A 264 -3.20 18.28 9.72
CA LYS A 264 -3.47 19.57 9.09
C LYS A 264 -3.38 19.50 7.57
N TRP A 265 -2.35 18.83 7.05
CA TRP A 265 -2.22 18.64 5.60
C TRP A 265 -3.38 17.83 5.02
N ILE A 266 -3.77 16.74 5.66
CA ILE A 266 -4.94 15.95 5.20
C ILE A 266 -6.19 16.81 5.20
N ILE A 267 -6.48 17.52 6.30
CA ILE A 267 -7.80 18.11 6.57
C ILE A 267 -7.91 19.50 5.92
N ASP A 268 -6.92 20.37 6.10
CA ASP A 268 -6.99 21.76 5.64
C ASP A 268 -6.42 21.97 4.23
N VAL A 269 -5.61 21.01 3.72
CA VAL A 269 -4.97 21.14 2.40
C VAL A 269 -5.53 20.11 1.44
N TYR A 270 -5.28 18.83 1.65
CA TYR A 270 -5.62 17.79 0.68
C TYR A 270 -7.13 17.66 0.44
N LEU A 271 -7.93 17.62 1.50
CA LEU A 271 -9.39 17.50 1.40
C LEU A 271 -10.05 18.70 0.72
N GLU A 272 -9.45 19.88 0.81
CA GLU A 272 -9.95 21.15 0.23
C GLU A 272 -9.34 21.47 -1.15
N THR A 273 -8.35 20.69 -1.61
CA THR A 273 -7.71 20.91 -2.90
C THR A 273 -8.51 20.25 -4.03
N PRO A 274 -8.86 20.97 -5.11
CA PRO A 274 -9.56 20.40 -6.26
C PRO A 274 -8.78 19.24 -6.91
N HIS A 275 -9.41 18.10 -7.06
CA HIS A 275 -8.81 16.90 -7.62
C HIS A 275 -9.30 16.65 -9.06
N ARG A 276 -8.39 16.65 -10.03
CA ARG A 276 -8.72 16.48 -11.48
C ARG A 276 -9.56 15.24 -11.76
N GLY A 277 -9.32 14.13 -11.06
CA GLY A 277 -9.98 12.85 -11.32
C GLY A 277 -11.45 12.80 -10.91
N ILE A 278 -11.87 13.64 -9.95
CA ILE A 278 -13.28 13.75 -9.51
C ILE A 278 -13.89 15.09 -9.90
N LYS A 279 -13.09 16.03 -10.44
CA LYS A 279 -13.49 17.41 -10.82
C LYS A 279 -14.14 18.19 -9.68
N ASP A 280 -13.69 17.91 -8.46
CA ASP A 280 -14.23 18.49 -7.22
C ASP A 280 -13.17 18.41 -6.12
N THR A 281 -13.45 18.98 -4.94
CA THR A 281 -12.64 18.71 -3.75
C THR A 281 -13.09 17.38 -3.10
N PRO A 282 -12.18 16.62 -2.51
CA PRO A 282 -12.56 15.41 -1.78
C PRO A 282 -13.61 15.66 -0.69
N ALA A 283 -13.47 16.75 0.09
CA ALA A 283 -14.40 17.10 1.15
C ALA A 283 -15.81 17.35 0.62
N HIS A 284 -15.95 18.17 -0.43
CA HIS A 284 -17.26 18.47 -1.02
C HIS A 284 -17.89 17.21 -1.63
N ARG A 285 -17.10 16.40 -2.34
CA ARG A 285 -17.58 15.12 -2.91
C ARG A 285 -18.06 14.19 -1.82
N TRP A 286 -17.30 14.04 -0.72
CA TRP A 286 -17.70 13.24 0.44
C TRP A 286 -19.01 13.73 1.04
N HIS A 287 -19.12 15.03 1.31
CA HIS A 287 -20.29 15.61 1.92
C HIS A 287 -21.55 15.40 1.07
N SER A 288 -21.46 15.58 -0.25
CA SER A 288 -22.59 15.37 -1.17
C SER A 288 -23.04 13.90 -1.19
N GLU A 289 -22.12 12.93 -1.19
CA GLU A 289 -22.43 11.49 -1.13
C GLU A 289 -23.08 11.10 0.21
N MET A 290 -22.54 11.59 1.33
CA MET A 290 -23.07 11.28 2.66
C MET A 290 -24.43 11.95 2.94
N THR A 291 -24.72 13.06 2.30
CA THR A 291 -26.05 13.68 2.37
C THR A 291 -27.08 12.85 1.61
N ALA A 292 -26.69 12.27 0.46
CA ALA A 292 -27.57 11.41 -0.33
C ALA A 292 -27.78 10.02 0.30
N LEU A 293 -26.72 9.44 0.86
CA LEU A 293 -26.74 8.11 1.50
C LEU A 293 -25.83 8.12 2.74
N PRO A 294 -26.36 8.45 3.93
CA PRO A 294 -25.59 8.41 5.16
C PRO A 294 -25.02 7.02 5.42
N PRO A 295 -23.75 6.92 5.90
CA PRO A 295 -23.18 5.63 6.25
C PRO A 295 -23.97 5.00 7.42
N PRO A 296 -24.05 3.66 7.48
CA PRO A 296 -24.58 3.00 8.65
C PRO A 296 -23.78 3.42 9.90
N LEU A 297 -24.46 3.54 11.03
CA LEU A 297 -23.79 3.90 12.28
C LEU A 297 -22.67 2.90 12.57
N PRO A 298 -21.44 3.37 12.77
CA PRO A 298 -20.35 2.48 13.07
C PRO A 298 -20.56 1.82 14.43
N MET A 299 -20.00 0.62 14.61
CA MET A 299 -19.87 -0.01 15.91
C MET A 299 -19.20 0.95 16.90
N SER A 300 -19.52 0.83 18.17
CA SER A 300 -18.82 1.61 19.20
C SER A 300 -17.30 1.34 19.18
N ALA A 301 -16.51 2.31 19.61
CA ALA A 301 -15.05 2.15 19.66
C ALA A 301 -14.64 0.93 20.50
N SER A 302 -15.40 0.58 21.54
CA SER A 302 -15.15 -0.59 22.39
C SER A 302 -15.47 -1.91 21.70
N GLU A 303 -16.52 -1.96 20.90
CA GLU A 303 -16.85 -3.14 20.08
C GLU A 303 -15.80 -3.35 18.99
N LEU A 304 -15.39 -2.27 18.31
CA LEU A 304 -14.31 -2.35 17.31
C LEU A 304 -12.96 -2.75 17.94
N ASP A 305 -12.67 -2.36 19.19
CA ASP A 305 -11.49 -2.84 19.91
C ASP A 305 -11.51 -4.35 20.12
N VAL A 306 -12.69 -4.91 20.31
CA VAL A 306 -12.85 -6.37 20.41
C VAL A 306 -12.73 -7.04 19.05
N VAL A 307 -13.41 -6.52 18.03
CA VAL A 307 -13.44 -7.12 16.68
C VAL A 307 -12.08 -7.01 15.99
N LEU A 308 -11.46 -5.83 16.04
CA LEU A 308 -10.16 -5.53 15.41
C LEU A 308 -8.96 -5.82 16.33
N GLY A 309 -9.20 -6.37 17.54
CA GLY A 309 -8.14 -6.79 18.46
C GLY A 309 -7.45 -8.06 17.99
N MET A 310 -6.14 -8.15 18.26
CA MET A 310 -5.39 -9.40 18.03
C MET A 310 -5.94 -10.51 18.92
N THR A 311 -6.25 -11.65 18.34
CA THR A 311 -6.69 -12.83 19.09
C THR A 311 -5.48 -13.71 19.43
N ALA A 312 -5.39 -14.14 20.68
CA ALA A 312 -4.40 -15.12 21.13
C ALA A 312 -5.08 -16.24 21.90
N GLN A 313 -4.69 -17.46 21.64
CA GLN A 313 -5.10 -18.58 22.47
C GLN A 313 -4.17 -18.68 23.67
N ARG A 314 -4.73 -18.62 24.87
CA ARG A 314 -3.96 -18.71 26.13
C ARG A 314 -4.69 -19.58 27.14
N VAL A 315 -3.91 -20.24 27.98
CA VAL A 315 -4.44 -20.99 29.12
C VAL A 315 -4.71 -20.01 30.26
N VAL A 316 -5.83 -20.18 30.94
CA VAL A 316 -6.16 -19.39 32.13
C VAL A 316 -5.61 -20.12 33.36
N PHE A 317 -4.55 -19.57 33.95
CA PHE A 317 -3.95 -20.05 35.18
C PHE A 317 -4.67 -19.45 36.40
N HIS A 318 -4.32 -19.93 37.60
CA HIS A 318 -4.87 -19.41 38.86
C HIS A 318 -4.51 -17.92 39.09
N TYR A 319 -3.45 -17.43 38.43
CA TYR A 319 -3.02 -16.03 38.48
C TYR A 319 -3.51 -15.20 37.26
N GLY A 320 -4.34 -15.78 36.39
CA GLY A 320 -4.83 -15.13 35.18
C GLY A 320 -4.21 -15.68 33.90
N ILE A 321 -4.10 -14.83 32.88
CA ILE A 321 -3.48 -15.12 31.56
C ILE A 321 -2.14 -14.38 31.44
N GLU A 322 -1.19 -15.02 30.76
CA GLU A 322 0.08 -14.41 30.38
C GLU A 322 0.11 -14.15 28.87
N LEU A 323 0.38 -12.90 28.49
CA LEU A 323 0.50 -12.48 27.10
C LEU A 323 1.68 -11.50 26.99
N GLU A 324 2.64 -11.81 26.10
CA GLU A 324 3.83 -10.98 25.86
C GLU A 324 4.60 -10.60 27.15
N GLY A 325 4.78 -11.58 28.06
CA GLY A 325 5.47 -11.38 29.33
C GLY A 325 4.68 -10.57 30.38
N LEU A 326 3.44 -10.15 30.05
CA LEU A 326 2.56 -9.45 30.96
C LEU A 326 1.48 -10.38 31.51
N LYS A 327 1.20 -10.26 32.81
CA LYS A 327 0.12 -11.02 33.48
C LYS A 327 -1.13 -10.16 33.55
N TYR A 328 -2.24 -10.75 33.13
CA TYR A 328 -3.56 -10.14 33.14
C TYR A 328 -4.47 -10.97 34.02
N ASN A 329 -5.14 -10.34 34.97
CA ASN A 329 -6.08 -11.00 35.86
C ASN A 329 -7.34 -10.13 36.07
N GLY A 330 -8.45 -10.76 36.37
CA GLY A 330 -9.73 -10.12 36.67
C GLY A 330 -10.74 -11.13 37.21
N PRO A 331 -11.79 -10.67 37.87
CA PRO A 331 -12.86 -11.54 38.43
C PRO A 331 -13.49 -12.44 37.36
N GLU A 332 -13.66 -11.90 36.15
CA GLU A 332 -14.27 -12.57 35.00
C GLU A 332 -13.44 -13.79 34.55
N LEU A 333 -12.10 -13.68 34.62
CA LEU A 333 -11.20 -14.81 34.29
C LEU A 333 -11.30 -15.92 35.31
N GLY A 334 -11.51 -15.61 36.59
CA GLY A 334 -11.73 -16.58 37.64
C GLY A 334 -13.06 -17.33 37.45
N GLU A 335 -14.10 -16.64 36.98
CA GLU A 335 -15.40 -17.23 36.66
C GLU A 335 -15.31 -18.15 35.43
N LEU A 336 -14.67 -17.68 34.36
CA LEU A 336 -14.45 -18.46 33.13
C LEU A 336 -13.66 -19.75 33.43
N ARG A 337 -12.64 -19.69 34.28
CA ARG A 337 -11.89 -20.86 34.71
C ARG A 337 -12.75 -21.88 35.44
N ARG A 338 -13.57 -21.43 36.39
CA ARG A 338 -14.50 -22.33 37.13
C ARG A 338 -15.49 -23.02 36.20
N ARG A 339 -16.01 -22.31 35.21
CA ARG A 339 -16.90 -22.90 34.19
C ARG A 339 -16.17 -23.91 33.28
N ALA A 340 -14.91 -23.64 32.89
CA ALA A 340 -14.10 -24.55 32.11
C ALA A 340 -13.74 -25.82 32.88
N ASP A 341 -13.41 -25.72 34.17
CA ASP A 341 -13.11 -26.85 35.03
C ASP A 341 -14.36 -27.74 35.25
N SER A 342 -15.56 -27.13 35.32
CA SER A 342 -16.84 -27.88 35.49
C SER A 342 -17.32 -28.57 34.23
N ALA A 343 -16.85 -28.20 33.05
CA ALA A 343 -17.31 -28.74 31.76
C ALA A 343 -16.33 -29.76 31.12
N ASP A 344 -15.34 -30.22 31.86
CA ASP A 344 -14.24 -31.10 31.36
C ASP A 344 -13.52 -30.57 30.11
N LEU A 345 -13.76 -29.29 29.80
CA LEU A 345 -13.09 -28.50 28.79
C LEU A 345 -11.79 -27.98 29.41
N ARG A 346 -10.69 -28.70 29.32
CA ARG A 346 -9.36 -28.15 29.57
C ARG A 346 -9.13 -27.02 28.57
N GLY A 347 -9.69 -25.83 28.97
CA GLY A 347 -10.08 -24.78 28.09
C GLY A 347 -8.91 -23.98 27.56
N MET A 348 -8.60 -24.13 26.29
CA MET A 348 -7.99 -23.11 25.49
C MET A 348 -9.03 -21.99 25.28
N LEU A 349 -8.97 -20.95 26.12
CA LEU A 349 -9.79 -19.75 25.91
C LEU A 349 -9.12 -18.86 24.88
N THR A 350 -9.87 -18.52 23.83
CA THR A 350 -9.43 -17.51 22.88
C THR A 350 -9.67 -16.13 23.47
N CYS A 351 -8.61 -15.46 23.91
CA CYS A 351 -8.67 -14.10 24.44
C CYS A 351 -8.38 -13.10 23.35
N ARG A 352 -9.21 -12.06 23.22
CA ARG A 352 -8.94 -10.89 22.38
C ARG A 352 -8.33 -9.80 23.24
N ALA A 353 -7.10 -9.41 22.93
CA ALA A 353 -6.37 -8.36 23.62
C ALA A 353 -6.80 -6.99 23.11
N GLY A 354 -7.83 -6.39 23.74
CA GLY A 354 -8.13 -4.98 23.62
C GLY A 354 -7.52 -4.22 24.79
N ARG A 355 -6.75 -3.14 24.54
CA ARG A 355 -5.93 -2.42 25.53
C ARG A 355 -6.70 -1.83 26.74
N ARG A 356 -8.04 -1.83 26.79
CA ARG A 356 -8.78 -1.09 27.81
C ARG A 356 -9.51 -1.91 28.90
N ARG A 357 -9.63 -3.22 28.79
CA ARG A 357 -10.41 -4.01 29.80
C ARG A 357 -9.62 -4.96 30.70
N LEU A 358 -8.35 -5.18 30.43
CA LEU A 358 -7.52 -5.95 31.33
C LEU A 358 -6.79 -4.97 32.27
N ARG A 359 -7.28 -4.81 33.49
CA ARG A 359 -6.62 -3.98 34.50
C ARG A 359 -5.24 -4.56 34.80
N ARG A 360 -4.18 -3.74 34.65
CA ARG A 360 -2.85 -4.05 35.16
C ARG A 360 -2.92 -4.16 36.68
N HIS A 361 -2.74 -5.32 37.24
CA HIS A 361 -2.29 -5.45 38.60
C HIS A 361 -0.76 -5.37 38.63
N CYS A 362 -0.27 -4.16 38.63
CA CYS A 362 1.16 -3.92 38.92
C CYS A 362 1.35 -4.07 40.45
N GLY A 363 1.54 -5.30 40.89
CA GLY A 363 2.02 -5.56 42.22
C GLY A 363 3.49 -5.14 42.30
N ARG A 364 3.77 -3.94 42.82
CA ARG A 364 5.11 -3.64 43.35
C ARG A 364 5.38 -4.66 44.46
N ARG A 365 6.28 -5.61 44.21
CA ARG A 365 7.01 -6.28 45.31
C ARG A 365 8.20 -5.41 45.63
N ARG A 366 8.28 -5.08 46.90
CA ARG A 366 9.49 -4.58 47.56
C ARG A 366 10.61 -5.62 47.51
#